data_56063f7a8a0c4548d192a3f7abfb33e7
#
_entry.id   56063f7a8a0c4548d192a3f7abfb33e7
#
_cell.length_a   1.000
_cell.length_b   1.000
_cell.length_c   1.000
_cell.angle_alpha   90.00
_cell.angle_beta   90.00
_cell.angle_gamma   90.00
#
_symmetry.space_group_name_H-M   'P 1'
#
loop_
_entity.id
_entity.type
_entity.pdbx_description
1 polymer ?
#
loop_
_entity_poly.entity_id
_entity_poly.type
_entity_poly.pdbx_seq_one_letter_code
_entity_poly.pdbx_strand_id
1 'polypeptide(L)'
;MTILYDEGQQAIATESRRVLEARTSTEALLPLLESVGEYHRPFWDTAKEQGWTALALPEAHDGLGLGLIELGLIAHQAGRSLSGAPFLTSGFGAAKAIELYGSDAQKARWLSALASGDSIGAIAFAAGPDTLPAQPDVTFTDDRLSGTARGVSGGLAGNVAIVLANGPGMPVLALVDLTGVERTPVPSFDNSRCVANLTFADATAETLAVGTTAHDAALHIL
;
A
#
# COMPACT_ATOMS: atom_id res chain seq x y z
N MET A 1 -1.26 -0.34 -29.53
CA MET A 1 -0.24 -1.36 -29.22
C MET A 1 -0.93 -2.43 -28.39
N THR A 2 -1.11 -3.63 -28.92
CA THR A 2 -1.77 -4.71 -28.19
C THR A 2 -0.69 -5.37 -27.34
N ILE A 3 -0.83 -5.35 -26.01
CA ILE A 3 0.04 -6.10 -25.13
C ILE A 3 -0.34 -7.57 -25.31
N LEU A 4 0.57 -8.36 -25.84
CA LEU A 4 0.41 -9.82 -25.92
C LEU A 4 0.95 -10.41 -24.63
N TYR A 5 0.05 -10.92 -23.81
CA TYR A 5 0.43 -11.68 -22.61
C TYR A 5 0.94 -13.06 -23.03
N ASP A 6 1.98 -13.53 -22.36
CA ASP A 6 2.43 -14.92 -22.50
C ASP A 6 1.42 -15.91 -21.87
N GLU A 7 1.66 -17.21 -22.03
CA GLU A 7 0.75 -18.25 -21.54
C GLU A 7 0.61 -18.21 -20.01
N GLY A 8 1.67 -17.91 -19.28
CA GLY A 8 1.66 -17.79 -17.82
C GLY A 8 0.80 -16.59 -17.36
N GLN A 9 0.99 -15.44 -17.98
CA GLN A 9 0.22 -14.23 -17.72
C GLN A 9 -1.27 -14.40 -18.06
N GLN A 10 -1.59 -15.10 -19.14
CA GLN A 10 -2.98 -15.44 -19.51
C GLN A 10 -3.59 -16.40 -18.47
N ALA A 11 -2.83 -17.37 -17.98
CA ALA A 11 -3.28 -18.28 -16.93
C ALA A 11 -3.55 -17.53 -15.62
N ILE A 12 -2.65 -16.62 -15.20
CA ILE A 12 -2.84 -15.76 -14.02
C ILE A 12 -4.12 -14.93 -14.15
N ALA A 13 -4.32 -14.25 -15.28
CA ALA A 13 -5.51 -13.43 -15.51
C ALA A 13 -6.82 -14.24 -15.48
N THR A 14 -6.79 -15.44 -16.07
CA THR A 14 -7.96 -16.33 -16.13
C THR A 14 -8.28 -16.92 -14.74
N GLU A 15 -7.28 -17.42 -14.05
CA GLU A 15 -7.46 -18.06 -12.74
C GLU A 15 -7.84 -17.05 -11.67
N SER A 16 -7.18 -15.89 -11.62
CA SER A 16 -7.55 -14.83 -10.67
C SER A 16 -8.99 -14.35 -10.87
N ARG A 17 -9.41 -14.21 -12.12
CA ARG A 17 -10.81 -13.90 -12.45
C ARG A 17 -11.76 -14.96 -11.89
N ARG A 18 -11.49 -16.24 -12.18
CA ARG A 18 -12.31 -17.36 -11.72
C ARG A 18 -12.41 -17.41 -10.19
N VAL A 19 -11.28 -17.22 -9.49
CA VAL A 19 -11.22 -17.22 -8.02
C VAL A 19 -12.02 -16.05 -7.45
N LEU A 20 -11.87 -14.84 -8.02
CA LEU A 20 -12.59 -13.67 -7.53
C LEU A 20 -14.09 -13.74 -7.82
N GLU A 21 -14.52 -14.20 -8.99
CA GLU A 21 -15.94 -14.41 -9.31
C GLU A 21 -16.61 -15.42 -8.35
N ALA A 22 -15.86 -16.40 -7.82
CA ALA A 22 -16.36 -17.36 -6.87
C ALA A 22 -16.40 -16.86 -5.41
N ARG A 23 -15.54 -15.89 -5.05
CA ARG A 23 -15.35 -15.45 -3.66
C ARG A 23 -15.81 -14.03 -3.36
N THR A 24 -16.05 -13.21 -4.40
CA THR A 24 -16.48 -11.82 -4.24
C THR A 24 -17.83 -11.62 -4.90
N SER A 25 -18.87 -11.35 -4.13
CA SER A 25 -20.18 -10.99 -4.65
C SER A 25 -20.48 -9.51 -4.38
N THR A 26 -21.27 -8.88 -5.23
CA THR A 26 -21.74 -7.50 -5.02
C THR A 26 -22.50 -7.37 -3.69
N GLU A 27 -23.29 -8.40 -3.31
CA GLU A 27 -24.04 -8.41 -2.05
C GLU A 27 -23.10 -8.39 -0.83
N ALA A 28 -21.94 -9.06 -0.91
CA ALA A 28 -20.94 -9.03 0.18
C ALA A 28 -20.23 -7.67 0.29
N LEU A 29 -20.19 -6.89 -0.78
CA LEU A 29 -19.55 -5.57 -0.81
C LEU A 29 -20.48 -4.44 -0.34
N LEU A 30 -21.80 -4.57 -0.56
CA LEU A 30 -22.76 -3.52 -0.19
C LEU A 30 -22.65 -3.07 1.29
N PRO A 31 -22.53 -3.95 2.29
CA PRO A 31 -22.37 -3.55 3.68
C PRO A 31 -21.09 -2.72 3.94
N LEU A 32 -20.03 -2.94 3.14
CA LEU A 32 -18.78 -2.20 3.29
C LEU A 32 -18.93 -0.73 2.88
N LEU A 33 -19.84 -0.42 1.97
CA LEU A 33 -20.08 0.97 1.56
C LEU A 33 -20.68 1.81 2.69
N GLU A 34 -21.36 1.16 3.64
CA GLU A 34 -21.96 1.80 4.82
C GLU A 34 -21.02 1.78 6.05
N SER A 35 -19.94 1.00 5.98
CA SER A 35 -19.01 0.75 7.10
C SER A 35 -17.71 1.50 6.90
N VAL A 36 -17.63 2.73 7.45
CA VAL A 36 -16.41 3.55 7.36
C VAL A 36 -15.22 2.83 7.99
N GLY A 37 -14.17 2.66 7.19
CA GLY A 37 -12.91 2.10 7.68
C GLY A 37 -12.72 0.61 7.46
N GLU A 38 -13.71 -0.08 6.95
CA GLU A 38 -13.60 -1.49 6.61
C GLU A 38 -12.98 -1.69 5.21
N TYR A 39 -12.58 -2.91 4.93
CA TYR A 39 -12.15 -3.40 3.61
C TYR A 39 -12.63 -4.83 3.43
N HIS A 40 -12.62 -5.30 2.19
CA HIS A 40 -13.10 -6.66 1.88
C HIS A 40 -12.11 -7.71 2.36
N ARG A 41 -12.19 -8.10 3.64
CA ARG A 41 -11.32 -9.12 4.25
C ARG A 41 -11.27 -10.44 3.47
N PRO A 42 -12.40 -11.00 2.95
CA PRO A 42 -12.34 -12.20 2.12
C PRO A 42 -11.48 -12.06 0.88
N PHE A 43 -11.38 -10.86 0.30
CA PHE A 43 -10.41 -10.63 -0.78
C PHE A 43 -8.97 -10.71 -0.26
N TRP A 44 -8.67 -10.08 0.89
CA TRP A 44 -7.33 -10.10 1.45
C TRP A 44 -6.88 -11.52 1.83
N ASP A 45 -7.76 -12.28 2.46
CA ASP A 45 -7.52 -13.68 2.81
C ASP A 45 -7.27 -14.54 1.56
N THR A 46 -8.05 -14.30 0.49
CA THR A 46 -7.84 -14.93 -0.81
C THR A 46 -6.48 -14.54 -1.40
N ALA A 47 -6.10 -13.27 -1.34
CA ALA A 47 -4.81 -12.79 -1.85
C ALA A 47 -3.63 -13.45 -1.12
N LYS A 48 -3.73 -13.65 0.20
CA LYS A 48 -2.76 -14.41 0.99
C LYS A 48 -2.71 -15.88 0.57
N GLU A 49 -3.85 -16.57 0.55
CA GLU A 49 -3.94 -17.98 0.18
C GLU A 49 -3.41 -18.28 -1.22
N GLN A 50 -3.60 -17.35 -2.16
CA GLN A 50 -3.14 -17.49 -3.55
C GLN A 50 -1.71 -16.96 -3.77
N GLY A 51 -1.05 -16.41 -2.74
CA GLY A 51 0.27 -15.81 -2.85
C GLY A 51 0.31 -14.50 -3.64
N TRP A 52 -0.83 -13.83 -3.84
CA TRP A 52 -0.88 -12.60 -4.62
C TRP A 52 -0.15 -11.43 -3.94
N THR A 53 -0.10 -11.43 -2.62
CA THR A 53 0.64 -10.43 -1.83
C THR A 53 2.15 -10.52 -2.03
N ALA A 54 2.67 -11.70 -2.42
CA ALA A 54 4.08 -11.99 -2.64
C ALA A 54 4.56 -11.79 -4.10
N LEU A 55 3.62 -11.57 -5.05
CA LEU A 55 3.88 -11.66 -6.50
C LEU A 55 5.10 -10.88 -6.97
N ALA A 56 5.17 -9.60 -6.67
CA ALA A 56 6.18 -8.68 -7.18
C ALA A 56 7.38 -8.49 -6.24
N LEU A 57 7.44 -9.25 -5.13
CA LEU A 57 8.53 -9.19 -4.17
C LEU A 57 9.64 -10.18 -4.51
N PRO A 58 10.90 -9.87 -4.15
CA PRO A 58 12.03 -10.77 -4.38
C PRO A 58 11.92 -12.08 -3.59
N GLU A 59 12.36 -13.19 -4.19
CA GLU A 59 12.42 -14.52 -3.55
C GLU A 59 13.24 -14.51 -2.24
N ALA A 60 14.27 -13.65 -2.16
CA ALA A 60 15.07 -13.48 -0.95
C ALA A 60 14.29 -12.98 0.28
N HIS A 61 13.06 -12.51 0.08
CA HIS A 61 12.15 -12.02 1.10
C HIS A 61 10.78 -12.70 1.00
N ASP A 62 10.76 -13.99 0.72
CA ASP A 62 9.57 -14.84 0.61
C ASP A 62 8.60 -14.40 -0.50
N GLY A 63 9.09 -13.61 -1.47
CA GLY A 63 8.35 -13.21 -2.66
C GLY A 63 8.37 -14.29 -3.75
N LEU A 64 7.56 -14.08 -4.80
CA LEU A 64 7.52 -14.99 -5.96
C LEU A 64 8.43 -14.52 -7.12
N GLY A 65 9.04 -13.33 -7.01
CA GLY A 65 9.95 -12.82 -8.04
C GLY A 65 9.30 -12.55 -9.39
N LEU A 66 7.96 -12.50 -9.46
CA LEU A 66 7.23 -12.16 -10.68
C LEU A 66 7.25 -10.65 -10.92
N GLY A 67 6.72 -10.20 -12.06
CA GLY A 67 6.79 -8.80 -12.43
C GLY A 67 5.57 -7.96 -12.02
N LEU A 68 5.64 -6.67 -12.37
CA LEU A 68 4.52 -5.75 -12.20
C LEU A 68 3.36 -6.04 -13.16
N ILE A 69 3.61 -6.76 -14.26
CA ILE A 69 2.55 -7.18 -15.19
C ILE A 69 1.62 -8.15 -14.46
N GLU A 70 2.16 -9.16 -13.80
CA GLU A 70 1.40 -10.17 -13.06
C GLU A 70 0.61 -9.54 -11.90
N LEU A 71 1.25 -8.63 -11.15
CA LEU A 71 0.56 -7.85 -10.12
C LEU A 71 -0.60 -7.01 -10.70
N GLY A 72 -0.36 -6.36 -11.85
CA GLY A 72 -1.35 -5.57 -12.57
C GLY A 72 -2.53 -6.40 -13.07
N LEU A 73 -2.30 -7.65 -13.50
CA LEU A 73 -3.36 -8.58 -13.90
C LEU A 73 -4.28 -8.92 -12.73
N ILE A 74 -3.73 -9.20 -11.54
CA ILE A 74 -4.53 -9.43 -10.34
C ILE A 74 -5.29 -8.16 -9.95
N ALA A 75 -4.63 -7.01 -9.92
CA ALA A 75 -5.26 -5.73 -9.59
C ALA A 75 -6.40 -5.38 -10.55
N HIS A 76 -6.24 -5.69 -11.86
CA HIS A 76 -7.29 -5.51 -12.85
C HIS A 76 -8.53 -6.37 -12.53
N GLN A 77 -8.34 -7.65 -12.20
CA GLN A 77 -9.46 -8.52 -11.83
C GLN A 77 -10.10 -8.09 -10.49
N ALA A 78 -9.31 -7.68 -9.51
CA ALA A 78 -9.80 -7.13 -8.25
C ALA A 78 -10.65 -5.87 -8.46
N GLY A 79 -10.21 -4.97 -9.36
CA GLY A 79 -10.98 -3.78 -9.75
C GLY A 79 -12.32 -4.11 -10.40
N ARG A 80 -12.38 -5.17 -11.22
CA ARG A 80 -13.63 -5.64 -11.83
C ARG A 80 -14.67 -6.11 -10.80
N SER A 81 -14.22 -6.67 -9.69
CA SER A 81 -15.08 -7.11 -8.58
C SER A 81 -15.24 -6.04 -7.48
N LEU A 82 -14.78 -4.81 -7.72
CA LEU A 82 -14.81 -3.69 -6.76
C LEU A 82 -14.18 -4.02 -5.40
N SER A 83 -13.29 -4.98 -5.38
CA SER A 83 -12.53 -5.41 -4.21
C SER A 83 -11.04 -5.05 -4.38
N GLY A 84 -10.23 -5.33 -3.40
CA GLY A 84 -8.79 -5.23 -3.56
C GLY A 84 -8.12 -4.09 -2.80
N ALA A 85 -8.82 -3.26 -2.08
CA ALA A 85 -8.17 -2.39 -1.12
C ALA A 85 -7.79 -3.22 0.14
N PRO A 86 -6.59 -3.08 0.70
CA PRO A 86 -5.49 -2.19 0.34
C PRO A 86 -4.38 -2.86 -0.51
N PHE A 87 -4.73 -3.72 -1.46
CA PHE A 87 -3.80 -4.59 -2.19
C PHE A 87 -2.64 -3.85 -2.88
N LEU A 88 -2.95 -2.80 -3.67
CA LEU A 88 -1.90 -2.06 -4.39
C LEU A 88 -1.05 -1.19 -3.45
N THR A 89 -1.64 -0.58 -2.42
CA THR A 89 -0.86 0.22 -1.46
C THR A 89 0.12 -0.63 -0.67
N SER A 90 -0.22 -1.90 -0.42
CA SER A 90 0.64 -2.86 0.28
C SER A 90 1.62 -3.54 -0.67
N GLY A 91 1.11 -4.29 -1.67
CA GLY A 91 1.91 -5.17 -2.52
C GLY A 91 2.77 -4.44 -3.57
N PHE A 92 2.39 -3.22 -3.96
CA PHE A 92 3.21 -2.36 -4.82
C PHE A 92 3.77 -1.17 -4.01
N GLY A 93 2.92 -0.28 -3.51
CA GLY A 93 3.36 0.96 -2.90
C GLY A 93 4.39 0.78 -1.79
N ALA A 94 3.99 0.25 -0.65
CA ALA A 94 4.88 0.12 0.51
C ALA A 94 5.99 -0.92 0.28
N ALA A 95 5.64 -2.08 -0.26
CA ALA A 95 6.59 -3.15 -0.52
C ALA A 95 7.69 -2.70 -1.50
N LYS A 96 7.33 -2.04 -2.60
CA LYS A 96 8.29 -1.53 -3.59
C LYS A 96 9.15 -0.40 -3.07
N ALA A 97 8.57 0.49 -2.23
CA ALA A 97 9.36 1.53 -1.57
C ALA A 97 10.46 0.94 -0.69
N ILE A 98 10.11 -0.05 0.12
CA ILE A 98 11.07 -0.71 1.01
C ILE A 98 12.10 -1.51 0.21
N GLU A 99 11.67 -2.22 -0.83
CA GLU A 99 12.57 -2.99 -1.71
C GLU A 99 13.64 -2.09 -2.36
N LEU A 100 13.22 -0.96 -2.93
CA LEU A 100 14.11 -0.09 -3.71
C LEU A 100 14.99 0.82 -2.84
N TYR A 101 14.44 1.33 -1.75
CA TYR A 101 15.07 2.40 -0.97
C TYR A 101 15.39 2.02 0.47
N GLY A 102 14.88 0.89 0.95
CA GLY A 102 15.14 0.41 2.31
C GLY A 102 16.55 -0.15 2.50
N SER A 103 17.09 0.00 3.70
CA SER A 103 18.27 -0.71 4.15
C SER A 103 17.99 -2.22 4.28
N ASP A 104 19.02 -3.03 4.36
CA ASP A 104 18.88 -4.49 4.54
C ASP A 104 18.08 -4.83 5.82
N ALA A 105 18.25 -4.05 6.89
CA ALA A 105 17.50 -4.22 8.13
C ALA A 105 16.00 -3.92 7.95
N GLN A 106 15.67 -2.84 7.22
CA GLN A 106 14.27 -2.48 6.91
C GLN A 106 13.62 -3.53 5.99
N LYS A 107 14.34 -4.01 4.98
CA LYS A 107 13.88 -5.09 4.11
C LYS A 107 13.62 -6.38 4.89
N ALA A 108 14.57 -6.80 5.72
CA ALA A 108 14.43 -8.00 6.55
C ALA A 108 13.26 -7.91 7.54
N ARG A 109 12.99 -6.70 8.08
CA ARG A 109 11.88 -6.48 9.02
C ARG A 109 10.51 -6.57 8.35
N TRP A 110 10.36 -6.04 7.15
CA TRP A 110 9.03 -5.77 6.58
C TRP A 110 8.65 -6.61 5.37
N LEU A 111 9.61 -6.96 4.48
CA LEU A 111 9.24 -7.52 3.19
C LEU A 111 8.59 -8.91 3.30
N SER A 112 9.10 -9.79 4.15
CA SER A 112 8.50 -11.12 4.35
C SER A 112 7.09 -11.04 4.95
N ALA A 113 6.86 -10.10 5.90
CA ALA A 113 5.54 -9.89 6.47
C ALA A 113 4.55 -9.26 5.48
N LEU A 114 5.02 -8.42 4.56
CA LEU A 114 4.21 -7.90 3.45
C LEU A 114 3.93 -8.98 2.40
N ALA A 115 4.92 -9.85 2.10
CA ALA A 115 4.77 -10.96 1.18
C ALA A 115 3.74 -11.99 1.67
N SER A 116 3.78 -12.35 2.95
CA SER A 116 2.78 -13.24 3.56
C SER A 116 1.39 -12.58 3.69
N GLY A 117 1.30 -11.25 3.57
CA GLY A 117 0.09 -10.48 3.83
C GLY A 117 -0.28 -10.37 5.32
N ASP A 118 0.60 -10.77 6.24
CA ASP A 118 0.42 -10.58 7.68
C ASP A 118 0.62 -9.13 8.10
N SER A 119 1.37 -8.37 7.30
CA SER A 119 1.44 -6.91 7.37
C SER A 119 0.81 -6.28 6.14
N ILE A 120 0.16 -5.15 6.35
CA ILE A 120 -0.44 -4.30 5.31
C ILE A 120 0.33 -2.99 5.25
N GLY A 121 0.69 -2.60 4.03
CA GLY A 121 1.35 -1.33 3.78
C GLY A 121 0.38 -0.23 3.37
N ALA A 122 0.64 1.00 3.82
CA ALA A 122 -0.09 2.21 3.45
C ALA A 122 0.83 3.24 2.81
N ILE A 123 0.26 4.16 2.03
CA ILE A 123 0.97 5.25 1.34
C ILE A 123 0.37 6.57 1.78
N ALA A 124 1.20 7.44 2.35
CA ALA A 124 0.81 8.72 2.94
C ALA A 124 1.60 9.88 2.30
N PHE A 125 1.26 10.23 1.05
CA PHE A 125 1.94 11.29 0.29
C PHE A 125 1.11 12.55 0.13
N ALA A 126 -0.23 12.44 0.14
CA ALA A 126 -1.12 13.55 -0.16
C ALA A 126 -1.13 14.64 0.93
N ALA A 127 -1.28 15.89 0.50
CA ALA A 127 -1.62 17.00 1.36
C ALA A 127 -2.81 17.76 0.73
N GLY A 128 -3.99 17.61 1.34
CA GLY A 128 -5.22 18.18 0.79
C GLY A 128 -5.54 17.63 -0.61
N PRO A 129 -5.75 18.50 -1.62
CA PRO A 129 -6.03 18.08 -2.99
C PRO A 129 -4.79 17.63 -3.77
N ASP A 130 -3.60 17.83 -3.22
CA ASP A 130 -2.34 17.53 -3.90
C ASP A 130 -1.87 16.12 -3.54
N THR A 131 -1.73 15.25 -4.54
CA THR A 131 -1.33 13.86 -4.34
C THR A 131 0.16 13.68 -4.10
N LEU A 132 0.98 14.62 -4.58
CA LEU A 132 2.43 14.65 -4.36
C LEU A 132 2.88 16.10 -4.08
N PRO A 133 2.62 16.63 -2.89
CA PRO A 133 2.87 18.02 -2.55
C PRO A 133 4.36 18.31 -2.47
N ALA A 134 4.74 19.51 -2.93
CA ALA A 134 6.10 20.03 -2.73
C ALA A 134 6.39 20.33 -1.25
N GLN A 135 5.34 20.57 -0.46
CA GLN A 135 5.39 20.79 0.98
C GLN A 135 4.33 19.92 1.67
N PRO A 136 4.69 18.70 2.10
CA PRO A 136 3.81 17.83 2.88
C PRO A 136 3.39 18.43 4.22
N ASP A 137 2.20 18.06 4.71
CA ASP A 137 1.69 18.51 6.01
C ASP A 137 2.40 17.85 7.22
N VAL A 138 3.09 16.73 6.97
CA VAL A 138 3.85 16.00 8.00
C VAL A 138 5.29 16.48 8.02
N THR A 139 5.85 16.69 9.19
CA THR A 139 7.27 17.06 9.39
C THR A 139 8.07 15.86 9.89
N PHE A 140 9.35 15.80 9.46
CA PHE A 140 10.31 14.79 9.89
C PHE A 140 11.54 15.49 10.49
N THR A 141 11.83 15.22 11.77
CA THR A 141 12.99 15.79 12.47
C THR A 141 13.48 14.77 13.49
N ASP A 142 14.80 14.54 13.55
CA ASP A 142 15.44 13.64 14.51
C ASP A 142 14.79 12.23 14.55
N ASP A 143 14.58 11.64 13.37
CA ASP A 143 13.92 10.33 13.18
C ASP A 143 12.50 10.25 13.75
N ARG A 144 11.77 11.37 13.74
CA ARG A 144 10.40 11.47 14.23
C ARG A 144 9.49 12.19 13.26
N LEU A 145 8.25 11.70 13.19
CA LEU A 145 7.16 12.32 12.44
C LEU A 145 6.21 13.07 13.36
N SER A 146 5.82 14.27 12.95
CA SER A 146 4.78 15.06 13.59
C SER A 146 3.87 15.70 12.56
N GLY A 147 2.56 15.77 12.86
CA GLY A 147 1.55 16.29 11.97
C GLY A 147 0.54 15.25 11.52
N THR A 148 -0.31 15.58 10.56
CA THR A 148 -1.39 14.70 10.10
C THR A 148 -1.31 14.45 8.60
N ALA A 149 -1.08 13.20 8.21
CA ALA A 149 -1.26 12.76 6.84
C ALA A 149 -2.74 12.49 6.58
N ARG A 150 -3.31 13.15 5.58
CA ARG A 150 -4.76 13.10 5.29
C ARG A 150 -5.07 12.15 4.16
N GLY A 151 -6.22 11.46 4.26
CA GLY A 151 -6.74 10.64 3.18
C GLY A 151 -5.85 9.45 2.81
N VAL A 152 -5.17 8.85 3.78
CA VAL A 152 -4.22 7.75 3.57
C VAL A 152 -4.95 6.48 3.18
N SER A 153 -4.72 6.03 1.95
CA SER A 153 -5.27 4.77 1.46
C SER A 153 -4.64 3.58 2.17
N GLY A 154 -5.46 2.67 2.67
CA GLY A 154 -5.02 1.56 3.52
C GLY A 154 -4.66 1.98 4.95
N GLY A 155 -4.82 3.25 5.33
CA GLY A 155 -4.37 3.80 6.61
C GLY A 155 -5.00 3.15 7.84
N LEU A 156 -6.25 2.71 7.75
CA LEU A 156 -6.92 2.02 8.87
C LEU A 156 -6.41 0.59 9.07
N ALA A 157 -6.11 -0.13 8.00
CA ALA A 157 -5.64 -1.52 8.06
C ALA A 157 -4.10 -1.63 8.13
N GLY A 158 -3.37 -0.58 7.76
CA GLY A 158 -1.92 -0.61 7.61
C GLY A 158 -1.17 -0.93 8.92
N ASN A 159 -0.11 -1.71 8.82
CA ASN A 159 0.85 -1.96 9.88
C ASN A 159 2.09 -1.08 9.73
N VAL A 160 2.40 -0.71 8.48
CA VAL A 160 3.52 0.15 8.10
C VAL A 160 3.05 1.17 7.07
N ALA A 161 3.58 2.39 7.15
CA ALA A 161 3.32 3.40 6.13
C ALA A 161 4.62 3.99 5.56
N ILE A 162 4.55 4.32 4.27
CA ILE A 162 5.54 5.16 3.60
C ILE A 162 4.97 6.58 3.57
N VAL A 163 5.68 7.51 4.19
CA VAL A 163 5.23 8.89 4.41
C VAL A 163 6.15 9.85 3.69
N LEU A 164 5.60 10.70 2.84
CA LEU A 164 6.33 11.88 2.35
C LEU A 164 6.19 13.00 3.38
N ALA A 165 7.31 13.48 3.89
CA ALA A 165 7.37 14.48 4.95
C ALA A 165 8.32 15.62 4.65
N ASN A 166 8.12 16.77 5.29
CA ASN A 166 9.05 17.90 5.31
C ASN A 166 10.17 17.63 6.31
N GLY A 167 11.37 17.39 5.82
CA GLY A 167 12.58 17.37 6.64
C GLY A 167 13.25 18.74 6.75
N PRO A 168 14.38 18.84 7.46
CA PRO A 168 15.15 20.07 7.58
C PRO A 168 15.71 20.53 6.23
N GLY A 169 14.97 21.42 5.56
CA GLY A 169 15.34 22.03 4.28
C GLY A 169 15.11 21.20 3.03
N MET A 170 14.60 19.95 3.14
CA MET A 170 14.33 19.06 2.00
C MET A 170 13.25 18.03 2.34
N PRO A 171 12.52 17.49 1.33
CA PRO A 171 11.58 16.40 1.56
C PRO A 171 12.31 15.12 2.00
N VAL A 172 11.61 14.33 2.81
CA VAL A 172 12.04 13.01 3.29
C VAL A 172 10.97 11.99 2.98
N LEU A 173 11.37 10.85 2.43
CA LEU A 173 10.54 9.65 2.37
C LEU A 173 10.85 8.80 3.60
N ALA A 174 9.87 8.67 4.48
CA ALA A 174 10.02 7.99 5.76
C ALA A 174 9.21 6.70 5.83
N LEU A 175 9.74 5.72 6.54
CA LEU A 175 9.10 4.46 6.91
C LEU A 175 8.68 4.54 8.37
N VAL A 176 7.41 4.28 8.67
CA VAL A 176 6.87 4.33 10.02
C VAL A 176 6.06 3.07 10.35
N ASP A 177 6.35 2.48 11.50
CA ASP A 177 5.49 1.46 12.13
C ASP A 177 4.23 2.16 12.66
N LEU A 178 3.06 1.71 12.25
CA LEU A 178 1.79 2.34 12.62
C LEU A 178 1.23 1.86 13.98
N THR A 179 1.99 1.08 14.74
CA THR A 179 1.63 0.70 16.11
C THR A 179 1.53 1.94 17.00
N GLY A 180 0.37 2.18 17.59
CA GLY A 180 0.12 3.34 18.45
C GLY A 180 -0.10 4.67 17.73
N VAL A 181 -0.04 4.70 16.38
CA VAL A 181 -0.38 5.90 15.60
C VAL A 181 -1.90 6.08 15.61
N GLU A 182 -2.35 7.30 15.93
CA GLU A 182 -3.77 7.66 15.90
C GLU A 182 -4.30 7.63 14.48
N ARG A 183 -5.46 7.00 14.29
CA ARG A 183 -6.11 6.80 13.00
C ARG A 183 -7.55 7.28 13.07
N THR A 184 -7.89 8.28 12.29
CA THR A 184 -9.26 8.78 12.18
C THR A 184 -9.84 8.32 10.85
N PRO A 185 -10.89 7.49 10.83
CA PRO A 185 -11.55 7.06 9.60
C PRO A 185 -12.04 8.26 8.78
N VAL A 186 -11.89 8.20 7.46
CA VAL A 186 -12.38 9.24 6.55
C VAL A 186 -13.59 8.69 5.80
N PRO A 187 -14.81 9.22 6.07
CA PRO A 187 -15.98 8.87 5.30
C PRO A 187 -15.83 9.28 3.84
N SER A 188 -16.17 8.39 2.93
CA SER A 188 -16.13 8.65 1.50
C SER A 188 -17.33 8.02 0.81
N PHE A 189 -17.49 8.27 -0.49
CA PHE A 189 -18.50 7.61 -1.30
C PHE A 189 -18.25 6.10 -1.41
N ASP A 190 -16.97 5.70 -1.38
CA ASP A 190 -16.53 4.31 -1.37
C ASP A 190 -15.77 4.04 -0.06
N ASN A 191 -16.49 3.64 0.98
CA ASN A 191 -15.92 3.34 2.29
C ASN A 191 -15.10 2.03 2.30
N SER A 192 -15.19 1.18 1.27
CA SER A 192 -14.41 -0.07 1.17
C SER A 192 -12.90 0.14 1.01
N ARG A 193 -12.47 1.41 0.81
CA ARG A 193 -11.05 1.78 0.59
C ARG A 193 -10.21 1.86 1.85
N CYS A 194 -10.81 1.71 3.04
CA CYS A 194 -10.05 1.69 4.29
C CYS A 194 -9.20 2.95 4.51
N VAL A 195 -9.76 4.14 4.16
CA VAL A 195 -9.05 5.42 4.22
C VAL A 195 -9.06 6.00 5.62
N ALA A 196 -7.92 6.52 6.06
CA ALA A 196 -7.78 7.22 7.35
C ALA A 196 -6.93 8.49 7.24
N ASN A 197 -7.14 9.41 8.15
CA ASN A 197 -6.11 10.36 8.53
C ASN A 197 -5.21 9.71 9.59
N LEU A 198 -3.90 9.84 9.42
CA LEU A 198 -2.90 9.35 10.36
C LEU A 198 -2.29 10.55 11.09
N THR A 199 -2.45 10.63 12.41
CA THR A 199 -1.87 11.69 13.23
C THR A 199 -0.62 11.19 13.92
N PHE A 200 0.50 11.78 13.58
CA PHE A 200 1.81 11.48 14.15
C PHE A 200 2.10 12.49 15.27
N ALA A 201 2.22 12.00 16.49
CA ALA A 201 2.59 12.78 17.66
C ALA A 201 3.99 12.32 18.11
N ASP A 202 5.01 12.84 17.42
CA ASP A 202 6.41 12.47 17.67
C ASP A 202 6.67 10.96 17.45
N ALA A 203 6.06 10.40 16.40
CA ALA A 203 6.15 8.98 16.07
C ALA A 203 7.54 8.64 15.52
N THR A 204 8.18 7.60 16.06
CA THR A 204 9.49 7.13 15.56
C THR A 204 9.35 6.63 14.12
N ALA A 205 10.23 7.10 13.24
CA ALA A 205 10.25 6.73 11.85
C ALA A 205 11.69 6.62 11.34
N GLU A 206 11.86 5.90 10.25
CA GLU A 206 13.15 5.63 9.63
C GLU A 206 13.20 6.29 8.25
N THR A 207 14.35 6.84 7.88
CA THR A 207 14.54 7.43 6.54
C THR A 207 14.68 6.34 5.47
N LEU A 208 13.95 6.47 4.37
CA LEU A 208 14.17 5.71 3.12
C LEU A 208 14.95 6.53 2.10
N ALA A 209 14.56 7.80 1.88
CA ALA A 209 15.22 8.70 0.93
C ALA A 209 15.05 10.16 1.35
N VAL A 210 15.93 11.04 0.84
CA VAL A 210 15.94 12.47 1.16
C VAL A 210 16.08 13.33 -0.10
N GLY A 211 15.63 14.59 -0.04
CA GLY A 211 15.77 15.58 -1.09
C GLY A 211 15.02 15.20 -2.37
N THR A 212 15.62 15.48 -3.52
CA THR A 212 15.03 15.13 -4.84
C THR A 212 14.79 13.63 -4.97
N THR A 213 15.67 12.78 -4.40
CA THR A 213 15.51 11.33 -4.38
C THR A 213 14.24 10.91 -3.65
N ALA A 214 13.85 11.60 -2.56
CA ALA A 214 12.61 11.29 -1.85
C ALA A 214 11.37 11.60 -2.69
N HIS A 215 11.38 12.71 -3.42
CA HIS A 215 10.28 13.08 -4.32
C HIS A 215 10.19 12.16 -5.53
N ASP A 216 11.35 11.86 -6.16
CA ASP A 216 11.44 10.92 -7.29
C ASP A 216 11.02 9.50 -6.87
N ALA A 217 11.42 9.06 -5.66
CA ALA A 217 10.99 7.79 -5.10
C ALA A 217 9.48 7.74 -4.88
N ALA A 218 8.89 8.80 -4.31
CA ALA A 218 7.44 8.90 -4.15
C ALA A 218 6.72 8.86 -5.50
N LEU A 219 7.26 9.53 -6.53
CA LEU A 219 6.70 9.51 -7.89
C LEU A 219 6.77 8.11 -8.54
N HIS A 220 7.81 7.33 -8.26
CA HIS A 220 7.95 5.97 -8.77
C HIS A 220 6.93 4.98 -8.15
N ILE A 221 6.35 5.33 -7.01
CA ILE A 221 5.46 4.45 -6.23
C ILE A 221 3.99 4.82 -6.45
N LEU A 222 3.70 5.98 -7.04
CA LEU A 222 2.35 6.42 -7.42
C LEU A 222 1.95 5.87 -8.77
#